data_da91f028c86827d61dc35cc4623ce14f
#
_entry.id   da91f028c86827d61dc35cc4623ce14f
#
_cell.length_a   1.000
_cell.length_b   1.000
_cell.length_c   1.000
_cell.angle_alpha   90.00
_cell.angle_beta   90.00
_cell.angle_gamma   90.00
#
_symmetry.space_group_name_H-M   'P 1'
#
loop_
_entity.id
_entity.type
_entity.pdbx_description
1 polymer ?
#
loop_
_entity_poly.entity_id
_entity_poly.type
_entity_poly.pdbx_seq_one_letter_code
_entity_poly.pdbx_strand_id
1 'polypeptide(L)'
;MNNSPQPAAKGFTRAFYVSNTVELFERMAYYAVFIVLTIYLSTILGFNDFDASMISGLFSGGLYLLPIFTGAYADKIGFRKSLLVAFSLLTAGYFGLGVLPTLLESTGLVCYGASTHFSGLTDSVFRWLLVPVLFIIMIGGAVITSVIL
;
A
#
# COMPACT_ATOMS: atom_id res chain seq x y z
N MET A 1 51.59 3.01 -23.01
CA MET A 1 50.22 3.56 -22.89
C MET A 1 49.24 2.60 -23.56
N ASN A 2 48.58 1.78 -22.79
CA ASN A 2 47.70 0.72 -23.31
C ASN A 2 46.28 1.26 -23.43
N ASN A 3 45.92 1.71 -24.62
CA ASN A 3 44.57 2.13 -24.98
C ASN A 3 43.73 0.89 -25.29
N SER A 4 43.30 0.16 -24.27
CA SER A 4 42.22 -0.80 -24.44
C SER A 4 40.92 -0.03 -24.67
N PRO A 5 40.16 -0.29 -25.78
CA PRO A 5 38.89 0.35 -26.01
C PRO A 5 37.93 0.00 -24.87
N GLN A 6 37.43 1.00 -24.18
CA GLN A 6 36.35 0.80 -23.19
C GLN A 6 35.14 0.18 -23.92
N PRO A 7 34.54 -0.89 -23.36
CA PRO A 7 33.35 -1.48 -23.95
C PRO A 7 32.24 -0.42 -23.98
N ALA A 8 31.69 -0.19 -25.17
CA ALA A 8 30.56 0.71 -25.35
C ALA A 8 29.44 0.36 -24.35
N ALA A 9 28.94 1.37 -23.66
CA ALA A 9 27.89 1.23 -22.67
C ALA A 9 26.70 0.50 -23.33
N LYS A 10 26.50 -0.78 -22.99
CA LYS A 10 25.30 -1.52 -23.43
C LYS A 10 24.09 -0.80 -22.82
N GLY A 11 23.18 -0.35 -23.67
CA GLY A 11 21.92 0.24 -23.23
C GLY A 11 21.19 -0.68 -22.23
N PHE A 12 20.37 -0.08 -21.39
CA PHE A 12 19.62 -0.81 -20.38
C PHE A 12 18.76 -1.92 -20.99
N THR A 13 18.66 -3.05 -20.30
CA THR A 13 17.85 -4.20 -20.74
C THR A 13 16.35 -3.87 -20.71
N ARG A 14 15.54 -4.57 -21.49
CA ARG A 14 14.07 -4.44 -21.44
C ARG A 14 13.52 -4.67 -20.03
N ALA A 15 14.13 -5.58 -19.28
CA ALA A 15 13.75 -5.86 -17.91
C ALA A 15 13.88 -4.60 -17.02
N PHE A 16 14.92 -3.80 -17.20
CA PHE A 16 15.11 -2.55 -16.47
C PHE A 16 13.96 -1.56 -16.71
N TYR A 17 13.54 -1.36 -17.96
CA TYR A 17 12.43 -0.46 -18.26
C TYR A 17 11.11 -0.96 -17.70
N VAL A 18 10.85 -2.26 -17.78
CA VAL A 18 9.64 -2.87 -17.22
C VAL A 18 9.61 -2.70 -15.69
N SER A 19 10.70 -2.99 -14.99
CA SER A 19 10.79 -2.84 -13.54
C SER A 19 10.56 -1.39 -13.10
N ASN A 20 11.20 -0.43 -13.74
CA ASN A 20 11.00 0.99 -13.43
C ASN A 20 9.56 1.46 -13.69
N THR A 21 8.94 0.95 -14.77
CA THR A 21 7.53 1.28 -15.07
C THR A 21 6.60 0.72 -14.00
N VAL A 22 6.82 -0.51 -13.57
CA VAL A 22 6.04 -1.14 -12.49
C VAL A 22 6.20 -0.38 -11.18
N GLU A 23 7.43 0.00 -10.81
CA GLU A 23 7.70 0.80 -9.63
C GLU A 23 7.02 2.17 -9.70
N LEU A 24 7.05 2.83 -10.87
CA LEU A 24 6.37 4.11 -11.07
C LEU A 24 4.87 4.00 -10.77
N PHE A 25 4.18 3.01 -11.35
CA PHE A 25 2.75 2.80 -11.13
C PHE A 25 2.45 2.43 -9.68
N GLU A 26 3.26 1.60 -9.05
CA GLU A 26 3.11 1.26 -7.62
C GLU A 26 3.26 2.51 -6.76
N ARG A 27 4.28 3.34 -7.00
CA ARG A 27 4.48 4.59 -6.26
C ARG A 27 3.33 5.57 -6.48
N MET A 28 2.83 5.70 -7.71
CA MET A 28 1.65 6.53 -8.00
C MET A 28 0.43 6.07 -7.22
N ALA A 29 0.13 4.77 -7.21
CA ALA A 29 -0.98 4.21 -6.45
C ALA A 29 -0.82 4.46 -4.94
N TYR A 30 0.38 4.24 -4.41
CA TYR A 30 0.70 4.50 -3.01
C TYR A 30 0.46 5.96 -2.62
N TYR A 31 1.03 6.91 -3.36
CA TYR A 31 0.86 8.33 -3.05
C TYR A 31 -0.59 8.80 -3.21
N ALA A 32 -1.31 8.28 -4.20
CA ALA A 32 -2.73 8.58 -4.36
C ALA A 32 -3.54 8.14 -3.14
N VAL A 33 -3.32 6.92 -2.65
CA VAL A 33 -3.98 6.42 -1.44
C VAL A 33 -3.54 7.20 -0.21
N PHE A 34 -2.24 7.48 -0.05
CA PHE A 34 -1.71 8.19 1.11
C PHE A 34 -2.28 9.60 1.26
N ILE A 35 -2.39 10.36 0.16
CA ILE A 35 -2.94 11.71 0.18
C ILE A 35 -4.39 11.71 0.68
N VAL A 36 -5.19 10.74 0.24
CA VAL A 36 -6.60 10.67 0.62
C VAL A 36 -6.84 9.86 1.89
N LEU A 37 -5.84 9.11 2.37
CA LEU A 37 -6.02 8.18 3.50
C LEU A 37 -6.47 8.89 4.77
N THR A 38 -5.86 10.01 5.12
CA THR A 38 -6.24 10.78 6.32
C THR A 38 -7.67 11.27 6.22
N ILE A 39 -8.07 11.80 5.05
CA ILE A 39 -9.43 12.25 4.79
C ILE A 39 -10.41 11.07 4.80
N TYR A 40 -10.01 9.95 4.22
CA TYR A 40 -10.81 8.72 4.24
C TYR A 40 -11.06 8.23 5.68
N LEU A 41 -10.04 8.24 6.52
CA LEU A 41 -10.14 7.85 7.92
C LEU A 41 -11.08 8.75 8.71
N SER A 42 -10.97 10.08 8.56
CA SER A 42 -11.78 11.02 9.30
C SER A 42 -13.21 11.11 8.75
N THR A 43 -13.37 11.18 7.42
CA THR A 43 -14.68 11.47 6.80
C THR A 43 -15.52 10.20 6.60
N ILE A 44 -14.89 9.08 6.23
CA ILE A 44 -15.60 7.83 5.91
C ILE A 44 -15.72 6.90 7.13
N LEU A 45 -14.67 6.81 7.92
CA LEU A 45 -14.60 5.90 9.07
C LEU A 45 -14.83 6.59 10.42
N GLY A 46 -14.95 7.92 10.44
CA GLY A 46 -15.25 8.69 11.65
C GLY A 46 -14.15 8.66 12.71
N PHE A 47 -12.89 8.48 12.32
CA PHE A 47 -11.77 8.63 13.23
C PHE A 47 -11.54 10.11 13.57
N ASN A 48 -11.11 10.39 14.80
CA ASN A 48 -10.59 11.71 15.16
C ASN A 48 -9.37 12.05 14.32
N ASP A 49 -9.15 13.34 14.05
CA ASP A 49 -8.01 13.82 13.26
C ASP A 49 -6.66 13.36 13.84
N PHE A 50 -6.56 13.27 15.16
CA PHE A 50 -5.36 12.74 15.83
C PHE A 50 -5.14 11.24 15.50
N ASP A 51 -6.18 10.42 15.64
CA ASP A 51 -6.11 8.98 15.35
C ASP A 51 -5.86 8.72 13.86
N ALA A 52 -6.52 9.48 12.97
CA ALA A 52 -6.33 9.41 11.54
C ALA A 52 -4.88 9.75 11.14
N SER A 53 -4.31 10.78 11.72
CA SER A 53 -2.92 11.18 11.49
C SER A 53 -1.94 10.14 12.03
N MET A 54 -2.21 9.56 13.20
CA MET A 54 -1.38 8.52 13.79
C MET A 54 -1.38 7.24 12.95
N ILE A 55 -2.55 6.79 12.49
CA ILE A 55 -2.68 5.62 11.62
C ILE A 55 -1.97 5.85 10.28
N SER A 56 -2.14 7.02 9.66
CA SER A 56 -1.47 7.38 8.41
C SER A 56 0.06 7.45 8.59
N GLY A 57 0.53 7.98 9.72
CA GLY A 57 1.94 8.04 10.06
C GLY A 57 2.55 6.65 10.26
N LEU A 58 1.87 5.77 10.99
CA LEU A 58 2.28 4.38 11.18
C LEU A 58 2.29 3.60 9.87
N PHE A 59 1.30 3.81 9.01
CA PHE A 59 1.24 3.22 7.68
C PHE A 59 2.44 3.64 6.82
N SER A 60 2.73 4.94 6.79
CA SER A 60 3.89 5.47 6.07
C SER A 60 5.21 4.95 6.63
N GLY A 61 5.39 5.02 7.95
CA GLY A 61 6.60 4.51 8.62
C GLY A 61 6.81 3.01 8.38
N GLY A 62 5.74 2.22 8.44
CA GLY A 62 5.78 0.78 8.16
C GLY A 62 6.24 0.48 6.74
N LEU A 63 5.80 1.25 5.74
CA LEU A 63 6.23 1.09 4.35
C LEU A 63 7.73 1.32 4.12
N TYR A 64 8.37 2.14 4.96
CA TYR A 64 9.82 2.34 4.91
C TYR A 64 10.60 1.32 5.72
N LEU A 65 10.03 0.80 6.81
CA LEU A 65 10.71 -0.18 7.68
C LEU A 65 10.58 -1.62 7.17
N LEU A 66 9.41 -2.00 6.65
CA LEU A 66 9.14 -3.36 6.21
C LEU A 66 10.05 -3.88 5.08
N PRO A 67 10.49 -3.07 4.10
CA PRO A 67 11.39 -3.54 3.04
C PRO A 67 12.69 -4.16 3.57
N ILE A 68 13.16 -3.72 4.74
CA ILE A 68 14.36 -4.29 5.38
C ILE A 68 14.15 -5.78 5.68
N PHE A 69 12.96 -6.16 6.16
CA PHE A 69 12.62 -7.54 6.51
C PHE A 69 12.15 -8.35 5.30
N THR A 70 11.34 -7.74 4.43
CA THR A 70 10.79 -8.41 3.26
C THR A 70 11.82 -8.66 2.18
N GLY A 71 12.89 -7.84 2.09
CA GLY A 71 14.01 -8.05 1.18
C GLY A 71 14.69 -9.39 1.40
N ALA A 72 15.06 -9.68 2.64
CA ALA A 72 15.67 -10.96 2.99
C ALA A 72 14.77 -12.18 2.70
N TYR A 73 13.46 -11.99 2.70
CA TYR A 73 12.49 -13.04 2.38
C TYR A 73 12.26 -13.19 0.87
N ALA A 74 12.24 -12.06 0.14
CA ALA A 74 12.09 -12.04 -1.30
C ALA A 74 13.24 -12.76 -2.02
N ASP A 75 14.47 -12.63 -1.52
CA ASP A 75 15.65 -13.31 -2.05
C ASP A 75 15.54 -14.84 -1.99
N LYS A 76 14.85 -15.36 -0.98
CA LYS A 76 14.63 -16.82 -0.83
C LYS A 76 13.57 -17.38 -1.79
N ILE A 77 12.52 -16.60 -2.07
CA ILE A 77 11.37 -17.06 -2.88
C ILE A 77 11.66 -16.90 -4.38
N GLY A 78 12.48 -15.91 -4.72
CA GLY A 78 12.82 -15.57 -6.09
C GLY A 78 11.91 -14.50 -6.69
N PHE A 79 12.46 -13.70 -7.58
CA PHE A 79 11.89 -12.49 -8.16
C PHE A 79 10.44 -12.62 -8.67
N ARG A 80 10.17 -13.61 -9.54
CA ARG A 80 8.84 -13.77 -10.16
C ARG A 80 7.74 -14.09 -9.16
N LYS A 81 8.03 -14.97 -8.21
CA LYS A 81 7.04 -15.40 -7.21
C LYS A 81 6.77 -14.26 -6.22
N SER A 82 7.81 -13.57 -5.77
CA SER A 82 7.67 -12.43 -4.87
C SER A 82 6.83 -11.31 -5.48
N LEU A 83 7.04 -11.02 -6.77
CA LEU A 83 6.27 -10.00 -7.48
C LEU A 83 4.78 -10.38 -7.60
N LEU A 84 4.48 -11.64 -7.93
CA LEU A 84 3.09 -12.12 -7.99
C LEU A 84 2.40 -12.04 -6.62
N VAL A 85 3.08 -12.44 -5.56
CA VAL A 85 2.56 -12.35 -4.19
C VAL A 85 2.30 -10.88 -3.81
N ALA A 86 3.24 -10.00 -4.11
CA ALA A 86 3.09 -8.58 -3.81
C ALA A 86 1.89 -7.95 -4.53
N PHE A 87 1.71 -8.21 -5.82
CA PHE A 87 0.55 -7.71 -6.56
C PHE A 87 -0.76 -8.31 -6.06
N SER A 88 -0.78 -9.58 -5.69
CA SER A 88 -1.97 -10.21 -5.11
C SER A 88 -2.35 -9.55 -3.78
N LEU A 89 -1.36 -9.27 -2.91
CA LEU A 89 -1.58 -8.58 -1.64
C LEU A 89 -2.08 -7.15 -1.84
N LEU A 90 -1.47 -6.39 -2.76
CA LEU A 90 -1.92 -5.03 -3.06
C LEU A 90 -3.33 -5.01 -3.61
N THR A 91 -3.66 -5.91 -4.54
CA THR A 91 -5.01 -6.01 -5.10
C THR A 91 -6.03 -6.33 -4.00
N ALA A 92 -5.74 -7.29 -3.13
CA ALA A 92 -6.60 -7.65 -2.01
C ALA A 92 -6.77 -6.50 -1.02
N GLY A 93 -5.67 -5.79 -0.70
CA GLY A 93 -5.70 -4.65 0.21
C GLY A 93 -6.49 -3.47 -0.33
N TYR A 94 -6.25 -3.05 -1.56
CA TYR A 94 -7.01 -1.95 -2.17
C TYR A 94 -8.48 -2.31 -2.40
N PHE A 95 -8.77 -3.56 -2.77
CA PHE A 95 -10.14 -4.04 -2.85
C PHE A 95 -10.82 -4.00 -1.48
N GLY A 96 -10.11 -4.41 -0.42
CA GLY A 96 -10.59 -4.31 0.97
C GLY A 96 -10.93 -2.87 1.37
N LEU A 97 -10.07 -1.90 1.04
CA LEU A 97 -10.37 -0.48 1.29
C LEU A 97 -11.62 0.01 0.56
N GLY A 98 -11.83 -0.44 -0.68
CA GLY A 98 -13.01 -0.06 -1.47
C GLY A 98 -14.31 -0.70 -0.97
N VAL A 99 -14.24 -1.92 -0.44
CA VAL A 99 -15.42 -2.65 0.07
C VAL A 99 -15.77 -2.24 1.52
N LEU A 100 -14.81 -1.76 2.28
CA LEU A 100 -14.99 -1.44 3.69
C LEU A 100 -16.16 -0.48 3.97
N PRO A 101 -16.36 0.65 3.24
CA PRO A 101 -17.50 1.53 3.44
C PRO A 101 -18.83 0.81 3.22
N THR A 102 -18.94 -0.01 2.18
CA THR A 102 -20.14 -0.78 1.88
C THR A 102 -20.47 -1.79 2.97
N LEU A 103 -19.45 -2.43 3.54
CA LEU A 103 -19.63 -3.33 4.69
C LEU A 103 -20.12 -2.57 5.92
N LEU A 104 -19.57 -1.39 6.20
CA LEU A 104 -20.00 -0.56 7.33
C LEU A 104 -21.42 -0.06 7.16
N GLU A 105 -21.81 0.30 5.94
CA GLU A 105 -23.17 0.70 5.64
C GLU A 105 -24.15 -0.48 5.78
N SER A 106 -23.80 -1.66 5.31
CA SER A 106 -24.63 -2.87 5.44
C SER A 106 -24.84 -3.31 6.89
N THR A 107 -23.90 -2.98 7.80
CA THR A 107 -24.06 -3.22 9.25
C THR A 107 -24.91 -2.17 9.96
N GLY A 108 -25.35 -1.11 9.25
CA GLY A 108 -26.14 -0.02 9.82
C GLY A 108 -25.37 0.93 10.73
N LEU A 109 -24.05 0.81 10.78
CA LEU A 109 -23.19 1.65 11.64
C LEU A 109 -22.94 3.03 11.05
N VAL A 110 -23.07 3.17 9.72
CA VAL A 110 -22.86 4.41 8.99
C VAL A 110 -23.93 4.54 7.92
N CYS A 111 -24.46 5.75 7.73
CA CYS A 111 -25.27 6.10 6.59
C CYS A 111 -24.54 7.18 5.79
N TYR A 112 -24.13 6.84 4.58
CA TYR A 112 -23.52 7.78 3.65
C TYR A 112 -24.62 8.45 2.80
N GLY A 113 -24.73 9.77 2.92
CA GLY A 113 -25.75 10.55 2.21
C GLY A 113 -25.41 12.04 2.19
N ALA A 114 -26.42 12.90 2.07
CA ALA A 114 -26.26 14.35 2.12
C ALA A 114 -25.65 14.84 3.47
N SER A 115 -25.84 14.06 4.54
CA SER A 115 -25.14 14.19 5.81
C SER A 115 -24.68 12.81 6.24
N THR A 116 -23.37 12.63 6.49
CA THR A 116 -22.84 11.37 7.00
C THR A 116 -23.14 11.26 8.49
N HIS A 117 -23.89 10.24 8.88
CA HIS A 117 -24.20 9.96 10.28
C HIS A 117 -23.48 8.68 10.72
N PHE A 118 -22.64 8.79 11.74
CA PHE A 118 -21.96 7.68 12.38
C PHE A 118 -22.80 7.15 13.54
N SER A 119 -23.57 6.11 13.29
CA SER A 119 -24.45 5.50 14.28
C SER A 119 -23.70 4.41 15.05
N GLY A 120 -22.98 4.79 16.10
CA GLY A 120 -22.24 3.84 16.95
C GLY A 120 -20.92 3.32 16.37
N LEU A 121 -20.45 3.84 15.24
CA LEU A 121 -19.18 3.41 14.65
C LEU A 121 -17.98 3.74 15.54
N THR A 122 -18.05 4.85 16.29
CA THR A 122 -16.97 5.29 17.19
C THR A 122 -16.67 4.26 18.29
N ASP A 123 -17.68 3.54 18.75
CA ASP A 123 -17.58 2.51 19.79
C ASP A 123 -17.50 1.09 19.22
N SER A 124 -17.58 0.96 17.88
CA SER A 124 -17.60 -0.34 17.22
C SER A 124 -16.20 -0.85 16.92
N VAL A 125 -16.00 -2.14 17.18
CA VAL A 125 -14.79 -2.87 16.78
C VAL A 125 -14.65 -2.94 15.26
N PHE A 126 -15.75 -2.81 14.52
CA PHE A 126 -15.75 -2.93 13.05
C PHE A 126 -14.90 -1.87 12.33
N ARG A 127 -14.74 -0.67 12.89
CA ARG A 127 -13.84 0.34 12.31
C ARG A 127 -12.37 -0.10 12.29
N TRP A 128 -11.97 -0.98 13.22
CA TRP A 128 -10.62 -1.51 13.31
C TRP A 128 -10.31 -2.58 12.26
N LEU A 129 -11.31 -3.03 11.47
CA LEU A 129 -11.08 -3.86 10.27
C LEU A 129 -10.17 -3.17 9.24
N LEU A 130 -10.05 -1.86 9.31
CA LEU A 130 -9.12 -1.09 8.50
C LEU A 130 -7.66 -1.50 8.75
N VAL A 131 -7.29 -1.78 10.00
CA VAL A 131 -5.89 -2.06 10.37
C VAL A 131 -5.31 -3.26 9.61
N PRO A 132 -5.95 -4.44 9.58
CA PRO A 132 -5.46 -5.56 8.80
C PRO A 132 -5.42 -5.27 7.29
N VAL A 133 -6.36 -4.49 6.76
CA VAL A 133 -6.38 -4.09 5.34
C VAL A 133 -5.16 -3.22 5.01
N LEU A 134 -4.86 -2.22 5.82
CA LEU A 134 -3.67 -1.38 5.67
C LEU A 134 -2.39 -2.19 5.82
N PHE A 135 -2.38 -3.16 6.74
CA PHE A 135 -1.22 -4.03 6.96
C PHE A 135 -0.92 -4.90 5.73
N ILE A 136 -1.96 -5.43 5.08
CA ILE A 136 -1.83 -6.18 3.82
C ILE A 136 -1.23 -5.30 2.72
N ILE A 137 -1.69 -4.07 2.57
CA ILE A 137 -1.15 -3.11 1.59
C ILE A 137 0.32 -2.80 1.92
N MET A 138 0.63 -2.59 3.19
CA MET A 138 1.99 -2.32 3.66
C MET A 138 2.97 -3.44 3.30
N ILE A 139 2.58 -4.70 3.55
CA ILE A 139 3.41 -5.87 3.20
C ILE A 139 3.59 -5.95 1.67
N GLY A 140 2.50 -5.81 0.91
CA GLY A 140 2.54 -5.85 -0.55
C GLY A 140 3.48 -4.80 -1.14
N GLY A 141 3.38 -3.55 -0.72
CA GLY A 141 4.26 -2.46 -1.13
C GLY A 141 5.72 -2.66 -0.72
N ALA A 142 5.95 -3.16 0.50
CA ALA A 142 7.28 -3.47 0.99
C ALA A 142 7.97 -4.57 0.17
N VAL A 143 7.23 -5.62 -0.22
CA VAL A 143 7.77 -6.70 -1.07
C VAL A 143 8.14 -6.16 -2.45
N ILE A 144 7.30 -5.33 -3.08
CA ILE A 144 7.63 -4.72 -4.39
C ILE A 144 8.90 -3.89 -4.29
N THR A 145 8.98 -3.00 -3.29
CA THR A 145 10.15 -2.16 -3.07
C THR A 145 11.42 -2.98 -2.91
N SER A 146 11.36 -4.09 -2.16
CA SER A 146 12.51 -4.99 -1.92
C SER A 146 12.94 -5.78 -3.15
N VAL A 147 12.01 -6.07 -4.05
CA VAL A 147 12.28 -6.89 -5.25
C VAL A 147 12.84 -6.04 -6.40
N ILE A 148 12.51 -4.75 -6.45
CA ILE A 148 12.90 -3.84 -7.53
C ILE A 148 14.21 -3.11 -7.22
N LEU A 149 14.53 -2.87 -5.96
CA LEU A 149 15.79 -2.28 -5.51
C LEU A 149 16.93 -3.31 -5.57
#